data_43bb3350156761be1fa4114e33d1d625
#
_entry.id   43bb3350156761be1fa4114e33d1d625
#
_cell.length_a   1.000
_cell.length_b   1.000
_cell.length_c   1.000
_cell.angle_alpha   90.00
_cell.angle_beta   90.00
_cell.angle_gamma   90.00
#
_symmetry.space_group_name_H-M   'P 1'
#
loop_
_entity.id
_entity.type
_entity.pdbx_description
1 polymer ?
#
loop_
_entity_poly.entity_id
_entity_poly.type
_entity_poly.pdbx_seq_one_letter_code
_entity_poly.pdbx_strand_id
1 'polypeptide(L)'
;MKLHFESDLSYQKAAMDAVCDLFRGQEVFRAVFSVAAPVPTDDQQYSFEGKQFSDSGGVGNALKLLPDVEISDNLQKVQLRNGVPPSDKLKPKQALDFTVEMETGTGKTYVYLRTVFELNARYGFTKFVVVVPSVAIKEGVYKTLQITREHFESASLYPNAKGYEFFQYNSDRLGEVRNFATSPNIQIMVITVGAINKFGDEAAAAAEESDEAKRREKSKNKMYRASEKTGGERPIDLIRNMRPILIVDEPQSVDGGMDGKGKKALAHMNPLCTLRYSATHVDKHNMVYRLDAVDAYEQKLVKQIEV
;
A
#
# COMPACT_ATOMS: atom_id res chain seq x y z
N MET A 1 10.06 -21.51 21.10
CA MET A 1 9.05 -20.68 21.77
C MET A 1 8.04 -20.28 20.70
N LYS A 2 6.78 -20.78 20.74
CA LYS A 2 5.73 -20.35 19.81
C LYS A 2 5.15 -19.04 20.37
N LEU A 3 5.17 -17.99 19.56
CA LEU A 3 4.48 -16.76 19.89
C LEU A 3 2.98 -16.99 19.70
N HIS A 4 2.19 -16.62 20.69
CA HIS A 4 0.74 -16.67 20.61
C HIS A 4 0.24 -15.25 20.32
N PHE A 5 -0.48 -15.09 19.21
CA PHE A 5 -1.08 -13.82 18.81
C PHE A 5 -2.54 -13.81 19.21
N GLU A 6 -2.94 -12.82 19.97
CA GLU A 6 -4.34 -12.61 20.31
C GLU A 6 -5.04 -11.88 19.18
N SER A 7 -6.09 -12.52 18.61
CA SER A 7 -6.79 -11.97 17.44
C SER A 7 -7.97 -11.06 17.78
N ASP A 8 -8.37 -10.99 19.07
CA ASP A 8 -9.62 -10.34 19.47
C ASP A 8 -9.47 -9.05 20.28
N LEU A 9 -8.30 -8.40 20.16
CA LEU A 9 -8.09 -7.09 20.79
C LEU A 9 -9.00 -6.04 20.13
N SER A 10 -9.94 -5.49 20.90
CA SER A 10 -11.00 -4.60 20.40
C SER A 10 -10.49 -3.40 19.63
N TYR A 11 -9.46 -2.73 20.15
CA TYR A 11 -8.85 -1.54 19.52
C TYR A 11 -8.16 -1.87 18.19
N GLN A 12 -7.50 -3.04 18.08
CA GLN A 12 -6.87 -3.50 16.83
C GLN A 12 -7.92 -3.83 15.79
N LYS A 13 -9.00 -4.48 16.23
CA LYS A 13 -10.14 -4.79 15.36
C LYS A 13 -10.82 -3.51 14.87
N ALA A 14 -11.03 -2.53 15.75
CA ALA A 14 -11.61 -1.25 15.39
C ALA A 14 -10.76 -0.49 14.34
N ALA A 15 -9.43 -0.49 14.50
CA ALA A 15 -8.51 0.10 13.54
C ALA A 15 -8.56 -0.59 12.17
N MET A 16 -8.57 -1.92 12.14
CA MET A 16 -8.71 -2.72 10.93
C MET A 16 -10.07 -2.50 10.25
N ASP A 17 -11.16 -2.56 11.01
CA ASP A 17 -12.52 -2.35 10.50
C ASP A 17 -12.71 -0.92 9.96
N ALA A 18 -12.04 0.07 10.54
CA ALA A 18 -12.04 1.44 10.03
C ALA A 18 -11.53 1.54 8.59
N VAL A 19 -10.48 0.79 8.27
CA VAL A 19 -9.93 0.74 6.91
C VAL A 19 -10.81 -0.10 5.99
N CYS A 20 -11.24 -1.28 6.43
CA CYS A 20 -12.04 -2.18 5.60
C CYS A 20 -13.39 -1.59 5.22
N ASP A 21 -14.04 -0.89 6.15
CA ASP A 21 -15.36 -0.30 5.93
C ASP A 21 -15.36 0.89 4.96
N LEU A 22 -14.19 1.44 4.61
CA LEU A 22 -14.06 2.40 3.49
C LEU A 22 -14.54 1.80 2.16
N PHE A 23 -14.36 0.50 1.99
CA PHE A 23 -14.70 -0.23 0.77
C PHE A 23 -16.03 -0.98 0.90
N ARG A 24 -16.87 -0.65 1.87
CA ARG A 24 -18.18 -1.27 2.01
C ARG A 24 -19.03 -1.06 0.76
N GLY A 25 -19.57 -2.14 0.20
CA GLY A 25 -20.26 -2.12 -1.09
C GLY A 25 -19.41 -2.56 -2.27
N GLN A 26 -18.08 -2.66 -2.08
CA GLN A 26 -17.19 -3.22 -3.09
C GLN A 26 -17.50 -4.71 -3.29
N GLU A 27 -17.83 -5.08 -4.51
CA GLU A 27 -17.99 -6.49 -4.89
C GLU A 27 -16.66 -7.24 -4.85
N VAL A 28 -16.70 -8.50 -4.39
CA VAL A 28 -15.51 -9.36 -4.38
C VAL A 28 -15.05 -9.60 -5.81
N PHE A 29 -13.91 -9.05 -6.15
CA PHE A 29 -13.28 -9.27 -7.45
C PHE A 29 -12.41 -10.54 -7.36
N ARG A 30 -13.00 -11.68 -7.73
CA ARG A 30 -12.17 -12.87 -8.00
C ARG A 30 -11.58 -12.67 -9.38
N ALA A 31 -10.29 -12.38 -9.43
CA ALA A 31 -9.59 -12.13 -10.68
C ALA A 31 -9.69 -13.37 -11.60
N VAL A 32 -10.56 -13.30 -12.57
CA VAL A 32 -10.48 -14.09 -13.78
C VAL A 32 -9.64 -13.24 -14.72
N PHE A 33 -8.39 -13.60 -14.95
CA PHE A 33 -7.45 -12.97 -15.89
C PHE A 33 -7.84 -11.54 -16.32
N SER A 34 -7.44 -10.55 -15.57
CA SER A 34 -7.54 -9.17 -16.05
C SER A 34 -6.34 -8.88 -16.92
N VAL A 35 -6.58 -8.75 -18.22
CA VAL A 35 -5.60 -8.17 -19.13
C VAL A 35 -5.28 -6.77 -18.64
N ALA A 36 -4.01 -6.48 -18.40
CA ALA A 36 -3.58 -5.18 -17.89
C ALA A 36 -4.07 -4.08 -18.84
N ALA A 37 -4.91 -3.18 -18.34
CA ALA A 37 -5.26 -1.99 -19.09
C ALA A 37 -4.01 -1.09 -19.18
N PRO A 38 -3.66 -0.54 -20.36
CA PRO A 38 -2.54 0.38 -20.48
C PRO A 38 -2.77 1.58 -19.54
N VAL A 39 -1.72 1.99 -18.83
CA VAL A 39 -1.75 3.20 -18.01
C VAL A 39 -2.04 4.39 -18.93
N PRO A 40 -3.07 5.22 -18.66
CA PRO A 40 -3.31 6.42 -19.46
C PRO A 40 -2.10 7.35 -19.28
N THR A 41 -1.44 7.70 -20.37
CA THR A 41 -0.62 8.91 -20.42
C THR A 41 -1.55 10.11 -20.38
N ASP A 42 -1.17 11.19 -19.72
CA ASP A 42 -1.95 12.33 -19.23
C ASP A 42 -2.95 13.00 -20.20
N ASP A 43 -3.03 12.61 -21.47
CA ASP A 43 -3.79 13.30 -22.53
C ASP A 43 -4.87 12.46 -23.24
N GLN A 44 -5.27 11.28 -22.77
CA GLN A 44 -6.26 10.50 -23.49
C GLN A 44 -7.49 10.14 -22.67
N GLN A 45 -8.63 10.72 -23.08
CA GLN A 45 -9.97 10.34 -22.68
C GLN A 45 -10.21 8.82 -22.81
N TYR A 46 -10.85 8.26 -21.79
CA TYR A 46 -11.27 6.86 -21.81
C TYR A 46 -12.20 6.56 -23.01
N SER A 47 -11.70 5.85 -23.99
CA SER A 47 -12.53 5.09 -24.93
C SER A 47 -12.15 3.62 -24.84
N PHE A 48 -13.14 2.80 -24.60
CA PHE A 48 -13.01 1.34 -24.41
C PHE A 48 -12.73 0.57 -25.71
N GLU A 49 -12.77 1.24 -26.85
CA GLU A 49 -12.63 0.63 -28.17
C GLU A 49 -11.22 0.86 -28.73
N GLY A 50 -10.49 -0.23 -28.92
CA GLY A 50 -9.34 -0.28 -29.84
C GLY A 50 -7.94 -0.17 -29.23
N LYS A 51 -7.71 -0.39 -27.92
CA LYS A 51 -6.34 -0.38 -27.34
C LYS A 51 -5.69 -1.75 -27.43
N GLN A 52 -4.47 -1.79 -28.00
CA GLN A 52 -3.60 -2.96 -27.97
C GLN A 52 -3.29 -3.31 -26.50
N PHE A 53 -3.66 -4.52 -26.12
CA PHE A 53 -3.32 -5.08 -24.81
C PHE A 53 -1.82 -5.41 -24.81
N SER A 54 -1.08 -4.93 -23.82
CA SER A 54 0.29 -5.43 -23.61
C SER A 54 0.21 -6.89 -23.13
N ASP A 55 1.09 -7.71 -23.63
CA ASP A 55 1.16 -9.17 -23.37
C ASP A 55 1.54 -9.52 -21.91
N SER A 56 1.72 -8.52 -21.05
CA SER A 56 1.99 -8.64 -19.63
C SER A 56 0.71 -8.82 -18.84
N GLY A 57 0.06 -9.97 -19.02
CA GLY A 57 -1.12 -10.36 -18.26
C GLY A 57 -0.82 -10.41 -16.75
N GLY A 58 -1.30 -9.44 -15.99
CA GLY A 58 -1.17 -9.37 -14.54
C GLY A 58 -2.52 -9.31 -13.83
N VAL A 59 -2.55 -9.75 -12.58
CA VAL A 59 -3.73 -9.74 -11.71
C VAL A 59 -3.62 -8.58 -10.74
N GLY A 60 -4.20 -7.42 -11.07
CA GLY A 60 -4.17 -6.22 -10.25
C GLY A 60 -5.42 -6.04 -9.38
N ASN A 61 -5.36 -5.03 -8.50
CA ASN A 61 -6.53 -4.60 -7.74
C ASN A 61 -7.44 -3.71 -8.59
N ALA A 62 -8.75 -3.85 -8.42
CA ALA A 62 -9.75 -3.03 -9.08
C ALA A 62 -10.75 -2.47 -8.07
N LEU A 63 -11.11 -1.21 -8.22
CA LEU A 63 -12.13 -0.52 -7.43
C LEU A 63 -13.31 -0.20 -8.33
N LYS A 64 -14.51 -0.67 -7.94
CA LYS A 64 -15.77 -0.36 -8.64
C LYS A 64 -16.49 0.83 -8.01
N LEU A 65 -16.25 1.09 -6.72
CA LEU A 65 -16.86 2.20 -6.01
C LEU A 65 -16.36 3.53 -6.53
N LEU A 66 -17.24 4.52 -6.61
CA LEU A 66 -16.91 5.89 -6.96
C LEU A 66 -16.31 6.61 -5.74
N PRO A 67 -15.09 7.17 -5.86
CA PRO A 67 -14.42 7.82 -4.74
C PRO A 67 -15.21 8.98 -4.12
N ASP A 68 -15.83 9.80 -4.95
CA ASP A 68 -16.56 11.01 -4.55
C ASP A 68 -17.98 10.73 -4.04
N VAL A 69 -18.50 9.52 -4.21
CA VAL A 69 -19.83 9.12 -3.75
C VAL A 69 -19.70 8.07 -2.65
N GLU A 70 -19.50 6.79 -3.04
CA GLU A 70 -19.57 5.67 -2.07
C GLU A 70 -18.42 5.68 -1.07
N ILE A 71 -17.17 5.92 -1.54
CA ILE A 71 -16.02 5.99 -0.62
C ILE A 71 -16.14 7.20 0.31
N SER A 72 -16.57 8.35 -0.20
CA SER A 72 -16.84 9.53 0.63
C SER A 72 -17.87 9.28 1.71
N ASP A 73 -18.98 8.65 1.38
CA ASP A 73 -20.04 8.34 2.34
C ASP A 73 -19.58 7.32 3.39
N ASN A 74 -18.83 6.31 2.96
CA ASN A 74 -18.23 5.32 3.86
C ASN A 74 -17.19 5.97 4.79
N LEU A 75 -16.32 6.85 4.25
CA LEU A 75 -15.36 7.61 5.03
C LEU A 75 -16.01 8.39 6.16
N GLN A 76 -17.03 9.19 5.87
CA GLN A 76 -17.73 9.97 6.88
C GLN A 76 -18.41 9.10 7.95
N LYS A 77 -19.01 7.96 7.54
CA LYS A 77 -19.61 7.00 8.50
C LYS A 77 -18.54 6.38 9.41
N VAL A 78 -17.38 6.01 8.85
CA VAL A 78 -16.26 5.47 9.63
C VAL A 78 -15.73 6.49 10.61
N GLN A 79 -15.53 7.73 10.16
CA GLN A 79 -15.03 8.83 11.00
C GLN A 79 -15.98 9.12 12.17
N LEU A 80 -17.28 9.24 11.90
CA LEU A 80 -18.30 9.46 12.93
C LEU A 80 -18.31 8.32 13.97
N ARG A 81 -18.26 7.06 13.51
CA ARG A 81 -18.22 5.89 14.40
C ARG A 81 -17.01 5.90 15.32
N ASN A 82 -15.87 6.36 14.84
CA ASN A 82 -14.60 6.37 15.57
C ASN A 82 -14.32 7.69 16.30
N GLY A 83 -15.29 8.60 16.38
CA GLY A 83 -15.11 9.89 17.06
C GLY A 83 -14.08 10.80 16.39
N VAL A 84 -13.78 10.58 15.11
CA VAL A 84 -12.87 11.40 14.32
C VAL A 84 -13.69 12.46 13.56
N PRO A 85 -13.24 13.72 13.52
CA PRO A 85 -13.94 14.75 12.74
C PRO A 85 -14.10 14.34 11.27
N PRO A 86 -15.31 14.48 10.69
CA PRO A 86 -15.54 14.11 9.31
C PRO A 86 -14.73 14.98 8.35
N SER A 87 -14.15 14.35 7.35
CA SER A 87 -13.47 15.01 6.24
C SER A 87 -14.46 15.61 5.25
N ASP A 88 -13.98 16.56 4.45
CA ASP A 88 -14.70 17.02 3.26
C ASP A 88 -14.93 15.85 2.30
N LYS A 89 -15.91 15.98 1.42
CA LYS A 89 -16.16 14.99 0.37
C LYS A 89 -14.96 14.87 -0.55
N LEU A 90 -14.59 13.64 -0.87
CA LEU A 90 -13.54 13.38 -1.83
C LEU A 90 -13.95 13.92 -3.22
N LYS A 91 -12.98 14.44 -3.96
CA LYS A 91 -13.22 14.93 -5.33
C LYS A 91 -13.09 13.77 -6.33
N PRO A 92 -13.77 13.83 -7.47
CA PRO A 92 -13.54 12.88 -8.57
C PRO A 92 -12.06 12.81 -8.92
N LYS A 93 -11.51 11.62 -9.11
CA LYS A 93 -10.09 11.36 -9.41
C LYS A 93 -9.09 11.78 -8.32
N GLN A 94 -9.55 12.17 -7.14
CA GLN A 94 -8.66 12.42 -6.00
C GLN A 94 -7.97 11.13 -5.57
N ALA A 95 -6.67 11.22 -5.24
CA ALA A 95 -5.94 10.11 -4.65
C ALA A 95 -6.59 9.70 -3.31
N LEU A 96 -6.85 8.41 -3.16
CA LEU A 96 -7.40 7.84 -1.93
C LEU A 96 -6.27 7.66 -0.92
N ASP A 97 -6.21 8.55 0.06
CA ASP A 97 -5.16 8.60 1.08
C ASP A 97 -5.81 8.70 2.46
N PHE A 98 -5.54 7.72 3.33
CA PHE A 98 -6.20 7.55 4.62
C PHE A 98 -5.18 7.38 5.75
N THR A 99 -5.47 7.97 6.90
CA THR A 99 -4.61 7.95 8.08
C THR A 99 -5.20 7.08 9.17
N VAL A 100 -4.37 6.22 9.74
CA VAL A 100 -4.63 5.42 10.95
C VAL A 100 -3.59 5.80 11.99
N GLU A 101 -4.02 6.44 13.07
CA GLU A 101 -3.15 6.81 14.19
C GLU A 101 -3.25 5.76 15.28
N MET A 102 -2.10 5.17 15.62
CA MET A 102 -1.98 4.18 16.70
C MET A 102 -0.69 4.39 17.45
N GLU A 103 -0.78 4.47 18.78
CA GLU A 103 0.37 4.68 19.66
C GLU A 103 1.44 3.59 19.50
N THR A 104 2.68 3.96 19.76
CA THR A 104 3.82 3.03 19.74
C THR A 104 3.61 1.90 20.75
N GLY A 105 3.91 0.67 20.34
CA GLY A 105 3.74 -0.52 21.19
C GLY A 105 2.34 -1.13 21.16
N THR A 106 1.33 -0.52 20.50
CA THR A 106 -0.04 -1.06 20.41
C THR A 106 -0.21 -2.10 19.30
N GLY A 107 0.87 -2.46 18.58
CA GLY A 107 0.84 -3.50 17.55
C GLY A 107 0.48 -3.01 16.15
N LYS A 108 0.82 -1.78 15.76
CA LYS A 108 0.59 -1.22 14.41
C LYS A 108 0.92 -2.19 13.29
N THR A 109 2.11 -2.81 13.33
CA THR A 109 2.56 -3.75 12.29
C THR A 109 1.60 -4.93 12.15
N TYR A 110 1.17 -5.52 13.25
CA TYR A 110 0.19 -6.60 13.23
C TYR A 110 -1.15 -6.13 12.65
N VAL A 111 -1.61 -4.94 13.03
CA VAL A 111 -2.90 -4.39 12.56
C VAL A 111 -2.88 -4.18 11.05
N TYR A 112 -1.86 -3.53 10.48
CA TYR A 112 -1.85 -3.33 9.04
C TYR A 112 -1.62 -4.63 8.24
N LEU A 113 -0.85 -5.59 8.78
CA LEU A 113 -0.75 -6.91 8.15
C LEU A 113 -2.08 -7.65 8.19
N ARG A 114 -2.78 -7.63 9.32
CA ARG A 114 -4.13 -8.20 9.42
C ARG A 114 -5.11 -7.53 8.47
N THR A 115 -5.02 -6.22 8.30
CA THR A 115 -5.84 -5.46 7.35
C THR A 115 -5.66 -5.97 5.91
N VAL A 116 -4.46 -6.40 5.51
CA VAL A 116 -4.21 -7.02 4.19
C VAL A 116 -5.11 -8.24 3.98
N PHE A 117 -5.14 -9.15 4.96
CA PHE A 117 -5.93 -10.39 4.86
C PHE A 117 -7.44 -10.12 4.92
N GLU A 118 -7.85 -9.15 5.72
CA GLU A 118 -9.25 -8.76 5.83
C GLU A 118 -9.76 -8.10 4.54
N LEU A 119 -8.96 -7.22 3.94
CA LEU A 119 -9.26 -6.60 2.63
C LEU A 119 -9.36 -7.66 1.51
N ASN A 120 -8.50 -8.68 1.57
CA ASN A 120 -8.62 -9.80 0.64
C ASN A 120 -9.88 -10.63 0.89
N ALA A 121 -10.15 -10.97 2.15
CA ALA A 121 -11.33 -11.79 2.51
C ALA A 121 -12.65 -11.12 2.14
N ARG A 122 -12.75 -9.80 2.37
CA ARG A 122 -13.98 -9.02 2.11
C ARG A 122 -14.14 -8.61 0.65
N TYR A 123 -13.04 -8.24 -0.03
CA TYR A 123 -13.11 -7.55 -1.33
C TYR A 123 -12.24 -8.17 -2.43
N GLY A 124 -11.44 -9.19 -2.10
CA GLY A 124 -10.60 -9.88 -3.07
C GLY A 124 -9.33 -9.13 -3.49
N PHE A 125 -8.93 -8.07 -2.79
CA PHE A 125 -7.67 -7.39 -3.10
C PHE A 125 -6.46 -8.28 -2.85
N THR A 126 -5.48 -8.28 -3.76
CA THR A 126 -4.35 -9.22 -3.74
C THR A 126 -2.97 -8.55 -3.77
N LYS A 127 -2.86 -7.27 -4.15
CA LYS A 127 -1.57 -6.58 -4.33
C LYS A 127 -1.36 -5.51 -3.28
N PHE A 128 -0.35 -5.71 -2.43
CA PHE A 128 -0.04 -4.83 -1.30
C PHE A 128 1.45 -4.50 -1.29
N VAL A 129 1.77 -3.23 -1.01
CA VAL A 129 3.15 -2.78 -0.88
C VAL A 129 3.31 -2.05 0.45
N VAL A 130 4.17 -2.55 1.31
CA VAL A 130 4.53 -1.91 2.58
C VAL A 130 5.77 -1.06 2.35
N VAL A 131 5.60 0.25 2.45
CA VAL A 131 6.67 1.23 2.28
C VAL A 131 7.16 1.70 3.64
N VAL A 132 8.45 1.54 3.87
CA VAL A 132 9.09 1.84 5.15
C VAL A 132 10.24 2.83 4.99
N PRO A 133 10.60 3.61 6.03
CA PRO A 133 11.64 4.62 5.92
C PRO A 133 13.06 4.05 5.85
N SER A 134 13.32 2.88 6.45
CA SER A 134 14.68 2.36 6.59
C SER A 134 14.79 0.84 6.37
N VAL A 135 16.01 0.38 6.14
CA VAL A 135 16.32 -1.05 5.98
C VAL A 135 16.03 -1.82 7.28
N ALA A 136 16.33 -1.23 8.44
CA ALA A 136 16.07 -1.88 9.72
C ALA A 136 14.58 -2.16 9.94
N ILE A 137 13.70 -1.19 9.61
CA ILE A 137 12.25 -1.37 9.70
C ILE A 137 11.78 -2.38 8.63
N LYS A 138 12.36 -2.37 7.43
CA LYS A 138 12.06 -3.37 6.39
C LYS A 138 12.32 -4.80 6.88
N GLU A 139 13.46 -5.03 7.52
CA GLU A 139 13.79 -6.33 8.11
C GLU A 139 12.82 -6.71 9.25
N GLY A 140 12.45 -5.75 10.09
CA GLY A 140 11.47 -5.94 11.18
C GLY A 140 10.11 -6.37 10.66
N VAL A 141 9.58 -5.69 9.65
CA VAL A 141 8.30 -6.03 8.99
C VAL A 141 8.38 -7.42 8.35
N TYR A 142 9.46 -7.70 7.63
CA TYR A 142 9.65 -9.01 7.00
C TYR A 142 9.71 -10.13 8.03
N LYS A 143 10.41 -9.92 9.14
CA LYS A 143 10.44 -10.87 10.26
C LYS A 143 9.06 -11.06 10.87
N THR A 144 8.28 -10.01 11.02
CA THR A 144 6.90 -10.10 11.51
C THR A 144 6.05 -10.95 10.56
N LEU A 145 6.16 -10.75 9.24
CA LEU A 145 5.47 -11.61 8.24
C LEU A 145 5.84 -13.09 8.38
N GLN A 146 7.13 -13.39 8.63
CA GLN A 146 7.59 -14.76 8.84
C GLN A 146 6.98 -15.40 10.09
N ILE A 147 7.03 -14.70 11.23
CA ILE A 147 6.56 -15.26 12.51
C ILE A 147 5.03 -15.31 12.62
N THR A 148 4.31 -14.46 11.88
CA THR A 148 2.84 -14.45 11.85
C THR A 148 2.25 -15.35 10.77
N ARG A 149 3.06 -16.01 9.95
CA ARG A 149 2.59 -16.79 8.82
C ARG A 149 1.60 -17.89 9.23
N GLU A 150 1.99 -18.74 10.19
CA GLU A 150 1.12 -19.82 10.69
C GLU A 150 -0.19 -19.28 11.30
N HIS A 151 -0.12 -18.09 11.93
CA HIS A 151 -1.29 -17.44 12.53
C HIS A 151 -2.28 -16.98 11.46
N PHE A 152 -1.82 -16.31 10.41
CA PHE A 152 -2.70 -15.82 9.34
C PHE A 152 -3.18 -16.92 8.39
N GLU A 153 -2.40 -17.95 8.15
CA GLU A 153 -2.80 -19.12 7.36
C GLU A 153 -3.71 -20.09 8.13
N SER A 154 -4.00 -19.82 9.41
CA SER A 154 -4.89 -20.68 10.19
C SER A 154 -6.30 -20.69 9.60
N ALA A 155 -6.90 -21.88 9.52
CA ALA A 155 -8.24 -22.05 8.96
C ALA A 155 -9.33 -21.32 9.76
N SER A 156 -9.06 -21.00 11.03
CA SER A 156 -9.98 -20.26 11.90
C SER A 156 -9.99 -18.75 11.62
N LEU A 157 -8.88 -18.20 11.11
CA LEU A 157 -8.76 -16.77 10.91
C LEU A 157 -9.03 -16.39 9.44
N TYR A 158 -8.23 -16.93 8.51
CA TYR A 158 -8.34 -16.65 7.07
C TYR A 158 -8.16 -17.92 6.24
N PRO A 159 -9.22 -18.73 6.04
CA PRO A 159 -9.12 -20.02 5.34
C PRO A 159 -8.63 -19.89 3.90
N ASN A 160 -8.85 -18.74 3.27
CA ASN A 160 -8.45 -18.48 1.88
C ASN A 160 -7.06 -17.83 1.76
N ALA A 161 -6.37 -17.54 2.87
CA ALA A 161 -5.05 -16.92 2.86
C ALA A 161 -3.90 -17.92 2.60
N LYS A 162 -4.18 -19.21 2.49
CA LYS A 162 -3.15 -20.23 2.20
C LYS A 162 -2.43 -19.89 0.91
N GLY A 163 -1.09 -19.90 0.99
CA GLY A 163 -0.24 -19.67 -0.18
C GLY A 163 -0.04 -18.20 -0.50
N TYR A 164 -0.33 -17.27 0.44
CA TYR A 164 0.11 -15.89 0.26
C TYR A 164 1.64 -15.82 0.25
N GLU A 165 2.15 -14.89 -0.55
CA GLU A 165 3.59 -14.70 -0.74
C GLU A 165 3.99 -13.30 -0.29
N PHE A 166 5.18 -13.21 0.27
CA PHE A 166 5.77 -11.93 0.66
C PHE A 166 7.27 -11.93 0.41
N PHE A 167 7.79 -10.77 0.02
CA PHE A 167 9.22 -10.59 -0.24
C PHE A 167 9.67 -9.17 0.08
N GLN A 168 10.96 -9.04 0.30
CA GLN A 168 11.63 -7.74 0.38
C GLN A 168 12.10 -7.35 -1.01
N TYR A 169 11.73 -6.15 -1.46
CA TYR A 169 12.27 -5.64 -2.71
C TYR A 169 13.81 -5.64 -2.67
N ASN A 170 14.38 -6.27 -3.67
CA ASN A 170 15.81 -6.29 -3.92
C ASN A 170 16.08 -6.08 -5.40
N SER A 171 16.89 -5.08 -5.73
CA SER A 171 17.24 -4.74 -7.10
C SER A 171 17.98 -5.86 -7.86
N ASP A 172 18.49 -6.87 -7.18
CA ASP A 172 19.15 -8.03 -7.79
C ASP A 172 18.18 -9.19 -8.06
N ARG A 173 16.98 -9.15 -7.46
CA ARG A 173 15.92 -10.17 -7.55
C ARG A 173 14.67 -9.64 -8.23
N LEU A 174 14.79 -8.96 -9.36
CA LEU A 174 13.67 -8.34 -10.07
C LEU A 174 12.60 -9.34 -10.54
N GLY A 175 12.94 -10.63 -10.65
CA GLY A 175 11.96 -11.70 -10.93
C GLY A 175 10.84 -11.80 -9.87
N GLU A 176 11.11 -11.43 -8.61
CA GLU A 176 10.08 -11.38 -7.55
C GLU A 176 9.02 -10.30 -7.85
N VAL A 177 9.40 -9.18 -8.48
CA VAL A 177 8.45 -8.14 -8.91
C VAL A 177 7.56 -8.65 -10.05
N ARG A 178 8.10 -9.47 -10.96
CA ARG A 178 7.28 -10.12 -11.99
C ARG A 178 6.28 -11.10 -11.37
N ASN A 179 6.72 -11.93 -10.42
CA ASN A 179 5.83 -12.82 -9.69
C ASN A 179 4.74 -12.04 -8.94
N PHE A 180 5.10 -10.91 -8.31
CA PHE A 180 4.14 -9.99 -7.69
C PHE A 180 3.04 -9.57 -8.67
N ALA A 181 3.39 -9.25 -9.91
CA ALA A 181 2.43 -8.83 -10.92
C ALA A 181 1.56 -9.98 -11.46
N THR A 182 2.10 -11.16 -11.63
CA THR A 182 1.41 -12.27 -12.33
C THR A 182 0.68 -13.25 -11.41
N SER A 183 1.04 -13.34 -10.13
CA SER A 183 0.41 -14.27 -9.18
C SER A 183 -1.04 -13.85 -8.87
N PRO A 184 -2.01 -14.78 -8.87
CA PRO A 184 -3.38 -14.51 -8.43
C PRO A 184 -3.54 -14.46 -6.90
N ASN A 185 -2.53 -14.91 -6.16
CA ASN A 185 -2.56 -14.96 -4.69
C ASN A 185 -2.27 -13.58 -4.08
N ILE A 186 -2.51 -13.47 -2.76
CA ILE A 186 -2.07 -12.29 -2.00
C ILE A 186 -0.55 -12.17 -2.12
N GLN A 187 -0.11 -10.99 -2.55
CA GLN A 187 1.29 -10.62 -2.70
C GLN A 187 1.61 -9.41 -1.84
N ILE A 188 2.60 -9.52 -0.97
CA ILE A 188 3.03 -8.42 -0.10
C ILE A 188 4.50 -8.11 -0.41
N MET A 189 4.76 -6.94 -0.96
CA MET A 189 6.11 -6.45 -1.19
C MET A 189 6.50 -5.46 -0.09
N VAL A 190 7.63 -5.67 0.58
CA VAL A 190 8.19 -4.71 1.56
C VAL A 190 9.34 -3.97 0.91
N ILE A 191 9.26 -2.63 0.87
CA ILE A 191 10.20 -1.77 0.16
C ILE A 191 10.55 -0.54 0.98
N THR A 192 11.79 -0.05 0.86
CA THR A 192 12.17 1.23 1.46
C THR A 192 11.85 2.40 0.53
N VAL A 193 11.51 3.56 1.09
CA VAL A 193 11.33 4.78 0.29
C VAL A 193 12.59 5.12 -0.53
N GLY A 194 13.78 4.83 -0.01
CA GLY A 194 15.05 5.03 -0.74
C GLY A 194 15.19 4.23 -2.03
N ALA A 195 14.44 3.14 -2.20
CA ALA A 195 14.44 2.36 -3.43
C ALA A 195 13.54 2.97 -4.53
N ILE A 196 12.55 3.78 -4.15
CA ILE A 196 11.56 4.34 -5.08
C ILE A 196 11.69 5.85 -5.32
N ASN A 197 12.32 6.60 -4.41
CA ASN A 197 12.41 8.07 -4.49
C ASN A 197 13.48 8.61 -5.45
N LYS A 198 14.25 7.74 -6.09
CA LYS A 198 15.24 8.09 -7.11
C LYS A 198 14.67 7.92 -8.52
N PHE A 199 13.45 8.37 -8.73
CA PHE A 199 12.91 8.51 -10.08
C PHE A 199 13.62 9.74 -10.70
N GLY A 200 14.36 9.55 -11.79
CA GLY A 200 14.87 10.68 -12.57
C GLY A 200 13.68 11.45 -13.12
N ASP A 201 13.83 12.77 -13.23
CA ASP A 201 12.82 13.61 -13.87
C ASP A 201 12.55 13.12 -15.29
N GLU A 202 11.51 12.31 -15.47
CA GLU A 202 11.07 11.86 -16.82
C GLU A 202 10.69 13.08 -17.68
N ALA A 203 10.19 14.15 -17.05
CA ALA A 203 9.91 15.42 -17.73
C ALA A 203 11.19 16.14 -18.22
N ALA A 204 12.29 16.07 -17.46
CA ALA A 204 13.58 16.60 -17.89
C ALA A 204 14.25 15.74 -18.98
N ALA A 205 13.87 14.44 -19.06
CA ALA A 205 14.39 13.53 -20.09
C ALA A 205 13.83 13.80 -21.48
N ALA A 206 12.62 14.37 -21.55
CA ALA A 206 12.02 14.76 -22.83
C ALA A 206 12.52 16.12 -23.35
N ALA A 207 13.11 16.95 -22.48
CA ALA A 207 13.47 18.33 -22.81
C ALA A 207 14.95 18.56 -23.20
N GLU A 208 15.89 17.67 -22.82
CA GLU A 208 17.32 17.91 -23.08
C GLU A 208 18.06 16.62 -23.46
N GLU A 209 18.27 16.42 -24.75
CA GLU A 209 19.08 15.34 -25.35
C GLU A 209 20.58 15.48 -25.18
N SER A 210 21.12 16.47 -24.47
CA SER A 210 22.53 16.85 -24.55
C SER A 210 23.43 16.46 -23.37
N ASP A 211 22.94 15.79 -22.32
CA ASP A 211 23.79 15.53 -21.14
C ASP A 211 23.96 14.02 -20.84
N GLU A 212 25.06 13.47 -21.35
CA GLU A 212 25.45 12.05 -21.18
C GLU A 212 25.67 11.64 -19.71
N ALA A 213 26.03 12.59 -18.85
CA ALA A 213 26.26 12.35 -17.42
C ALA A 213 24.92 12.16 -16.69
N LYS A 214 23.88 12.93 -17.00
CA LYS A 214 22.52 12.77 -16.48
C LYS A 214 21.86 11.49 -17.00
N ARG A 215 22.16 11.07 -18.24
CA ARG A 215 21.75 9.78 -18.78
C ARG A 215 22.34 8.61 -17.99
N ARG A 216 23.60 8.68 -17.55
CA ARG A 216 24.24 7.65 -16.71
C ARG A 216 23.69 7.59 -15.30
N GLU A 217 23.26 8.71 -14.72
CA GLU A 217 22.65 8.78 -13.38
C GLU A 217 21.22 8.22 -13.38
N LYS A 218 20.44 8.46 -14.44
CA LYS A 218 19.11 7.86 -14.68
C LYS A 218 19.16 6.33 -14.78
N SER A 219 20.27 5.77 -15.25
CA SER A 219 20.42 4.34 -15.45
C SER A 219 20.74 3.55 -14.16
N LYS A 220 20.99 4.22 -13.01
CA LYS A 220 21.45 3.55 -11.77
C LYS A 220 20.32 2.91 -10.98
N ASN A 221 19.09 3.44 -11.02
CA ASN A 221 17.99 2.83 -10.27
C ASN A 221 17.30 1.74 -11.10
N LYS A 222 17.56 0.49 -10.74
CA LYS A 222 16.99 -0.70 -11.40
C LYS A 222 15.47 -0.75 -11.38
N MET A 223 14.80 -0.04 -10.48
CA MET A 223 13.33 0.09 -10.42
C MET A 223 12.76 0.72 -11.70
N TYR A 224 13.48 1.67 -12.28
CA TYR A 224 13.05 2.46 -13.44
C TYR A 224 13.73 2.04 -14.75
N ARG A 225 14.42 0.90 -14.75
CA ARG A 225 15.13 0.37 -15.92
C ARG A 225 14.51 -0.94 -16.38
N ALA A 226 14.28 -1.08 -17.68
CA ALA A 226 13.85 -2.33 -18.28
C ALA A 226 14.87 -3.47 -18.01
N SER A 227 14.38 -4.66 -17.72
CA SER A 227 15.22 -5.82 -17.38
C SER A 227 14.64 -7.10 -18.01
N GLU A 228 15.51 -7.97 -18.49
CA GLU A 228 15.10 -9.30 -18.94
C GLU A 228 14.42 -10.12 -17.84
N LYS A 229 14.85 -9.92 -16.58
CA LYS A 229 14.24 -10.58 -15.40
C LYS A 229 12.77 -10.20 -15.19
N THR A 230 12.34 -9.07 -15.75
CA THR A 230 10.95 -8.57 -15.72
C THR A 230 10.26 -8.71 -17.08
N GLY A 231 10.83 -9.51 -18.00
CA GLY A 231 10.26 -9.69 -19.34
C GLY A 231 10.45 -8.49 -20.27
N GLY A 232 11.50 -7.69 -20.03
CA GLY A 232 11.77 -6.47 -20.80
C GLY A 232 11.06 -5.22 -20.30
N GLU A 233 10.20 -5.31 -19.30
CA GLU A 233 9.49 -4.18 -18.71
C GLU A 233 10.28 -3.53 -17.57
N ARG A 234 9.96 -2.29 -17.23
CA ARG A 234 10.49 -1.64 -16.03
C ARG A 234 9.74 -2.18 -14.80
N PRO A 235 10.42 -2.53 -13.70
CA PRO A 235 9.75 -3.00 -12.48
C PRO A 235 8.65 -2.06 -11.99
N ILE A 236 8.85 -0.75 -12.09
CA ILE A 236 7.85 0.24 -11.69
C ILE A 236 6.56 0.13 -12.51
N ASP A 237 6.64 -0.16 -13.80
CA ASP A 237 5.46 -0.27 -14.65
C ASP A 237 4.63 -1.52 -14.30
N LEU A 238 5.29 -2.63 -13.98
CA LEU A 238 4.63 -3.82 -13.46
C LEU A 238 3.85 -3.50 -12.16
N ILE A 239 4.48 -2.76 -11.24
CA ILE A 239 3.83 -2.37 -9.97
C ILE A 239 2.65 -1.43 -10.24
N ARG A 240 2.82 -0.41 -11.08
CA ARG A 240 1.77 0.57 -11.43
C ARG A 240 0.53 -0.08 -12.05
N ASN A 241 0.74 -1.05 -12.93
CA ASN A 241 -0.34 -1.76 -13.60
C ASN A 241 -1.18 -2.59 -12.63
N MET A 242 -0.59 -3.04 -11.53
CA MET A 242 -1.30 -3.81 -10.51
C MET A 242 -2.14 -2.96 -9.56
N ARG A 243 -2.01 -1.64 -9.58
CA ARG A 243 -2.71 -0.71 -8.67
C ARG A 243 -2.67 -1.20 -7.22
N PRO A 244 -1.47 -1.31 -6.61
CA PRO A 244 -1.34 -1.86 -5.28
C PRO A 244 -2.01 -0.99 -4.23
N ILE A 245 -2.44 -1.59 -3.13
CA ILE A 245 -2.74 -0.85 -1.90
C ILE A 245 -1.41 -0.59 -1.20
N LEU A 246 -1.05 0.68 -1.03
CA LEU A 246 0.15 1.06 -0.30
C LEU A 246 -0.14 1.14 1.19
N ILE A 247 0.73 0.57 1.99
CA ILE A 247 0.79 0.71 3.44
C ILE A 247 2.07 1.46 3.75
N VAL A 248 1.94 2.67 4.27
CA VAL A 248 3.08 3.52 4.62
C VAL A 248 3.27 3.50 6.13
N ASP A 249 4.35 2.90 6.57
CA ASP A 249 4.73 2.86 7.98
C ASP A 249 5.61 4.06 8.31
N GLU A 250 5.25 4.83 9.34
CA GLU A 250 5.88 6.10 9.76
C GLU A 250 5.98 7.12 8.60
N PRO A 251 4.84 7.58 8.04
CA PRO A 251 4.77 8.44 6.85
C PRO A 251 5.58 9.74 6.97
N GLN A 252 5.74 10.31 8.17
CA GLN A 252 6.56 11.49 8.39
C GLN A 252 8.02 11.30 7.95
N SER A 253 8.53 10.07 8.03
CA SER A 253 9.88 9.70 7.60
C SER A 253 9.93 9.24 6.14
N VAL A 254 8.80 8.83 5.56
CA VAL A 254 8.68 8.36 4.17
C VAL A 254 8.43 9.52 3.21
N ASP A 255 7.57 10.47 3.56
CA ASP A 255 7.09 11.53 2.66
C ASP A 255 8.17 12.51 2.19
N GLY A 256 9.32 12.57 2.90
CA GLY A 256 10.49 13.33 2.45
C GLY A 256 10.44 14.82 2.74
N GLY A 257 9.74 15.22 3.83
CA GLY A 257 9.71 16.60 4.32
C GLY A 257 9.21 17.61 3.28
N MET A 258 9.80 18.82 3.26
CA MET A 258 9.36 19.93 2.39
C MET A 258 9.48 19.62 0.89
N ASP A 259 10.43 18.80 0.46
CA ASP A 259 10.63 18.44 -0.96
C ASP A 259 9.57 17.47 -1.50
N GLY A 260 8.85 16.78 -0.62
CA GLY A 260 7.78 15.84 -0.98
C GLY A 260 8.20 14.72 -1.92
N LYS A 261 9.51 14.41 -1.99
CA LYS A 261 10.04 13.36 -2.90
C LYS A 261 9.43 11.98 -2.62
N GLY A 262 9.19 11.66 -1.35
CA GLY A 262 8.52 10.44 -0.97
C GLY A 262 7.07 10.39 -1.45
N LYS A 263 6.30 11.47 -1.26
CA LYS A 263 4.92 11.58 -1.76
C LYS A 263 4.85 11.37 -3.28
N LYS A 264 5.76 12.00 -4.03
CA LYS A 264 5.85 11.82 -5.49
C LYS A 264 6.17 10.37 -5.86
N ALA A 265 7.11 9.75 -5.13
CA ALA A 265 7.48 8.35 -5.36
C ALA A 265 6.32 7.38 -5.10
N LEU A 266 5.53 7.61 -4.05
CA LEU A 266 4.32 6.83 -3.77
C LEU A 266 3.28 7.00 -4.89
N ALA A 267 3.05 8.23 -5.35
CA ALA A 267 2.14 8.51 -6.46
C ALA A 267 2.58 7.82 -7.77
N HIS A 268 3.90 7.72 -8.03
CA HIS A 268 4.44 7.01 -9.18
C HIS A 268 4.09 5.51 -9.21
N MET A 269 3.80 4.90 -8.06
CA MET A 269 3.35 3.50 -8.00
C MET A 269 1.89 3.33 -8.41
N ASN A 270 1.17 4.39 -8.71
CA ASN A 270 -0.26 4.39 -9.11
C ASN A 270 -1.15 3.57 -8.17
N PRO A 271 -1.15 3.87 -6.86
CA PRO A 271 -1.87 3.04 -5.90
C PRO A 271 -3.39 3.10 -6.09
N LEU A 272 -4.07 2.01 -5.73
CA LEU A 272 -5.53 2.01 -5.55
C LEU A 272 -5.91 2.96 -4.42
N CYS A 273 -5.22 2.84 -3.30
CA CYS A 273 -5.25 3.76 -2.15
C CYS A 273 -3.95 3.67 -1.36
N THR A 274 -3.73 4.66 -0.49
CA THR A 274 -2.61 4.72 0.45
C THR A 274 -3.14 4.72 1.88
N LEU A 275 -2.66 3.81 2.70
CA LEU A 275 -2.97 3.67 4.13
C LEU A 275 -1.75 4.08 4.93
N ARG A 276 -1.85 5.13 5.73
CA ARG A 276 -0.75 5.71 6.49
C ARG A 276 -0.86 5.37 7.96
N TYR A 277 0.10 4.63 8.48
CA TYR A 277 0.13 4.19 9.88
C TYR A 277 1.26 4.88 10.65
N SER A 278 0.93 5.58 11.73
CA SER A 278 1.91 6.19 12.64
C SER A 278 1.31 6.41 14.03
N ALA A 279 2.16 6.60 15.02
CA ALA A 279 1.76 7.13 16.33
C ALA A 279 1.58 8.66 16.28
N THR A 280 2.31 9.32 15.38
CA THR A 280 2.28 10.78 15.21
C THR A 280 2.21 11.14 13.74
N HIS A 281 1.20 11.89 13.34
CA HIS A 281 1.04 12.37 11.98
C HIS A 281 1.26 13.86 11.89
N VAL A 282 2.20 14.29 11.03
CA VAL A 282 2.39 15.69 10.67
C VAL A 282 1.26 16.14 9.74
N ASP A 283 1.01 15.35 8.69
CA ASP A 283 -0.07 15.56 7.75
C ASP A 283 -1.15 14.48 7.96
N LYS A 284 -2.37 14.90 8.31
CA LYS A 284 -3.51 14.01 8.51
C LYS A 284 -4.35 13.96 7.24
N HIS A 285 -4.25 12.84 6.52
CA HIS A 285 -5.03 12.60 5.30
C HIS A 285 -6.27 11.77 5.63
N ASN A 286 -7.48 12.36 5.64
CA ASN A 286 -8.73 11.63 5.85
C ASN A 286 -8.60 10.57 6.97
N MET A 287 -8.32 11.03 8.19
CA MET A 287 -8.10 10.14 9.33
C MET A 287 -9.33 9.27 9.55
N VAL A 288 -9.16 7.96 9.67
CA VAL A 288 -10.24 6.98 9.85
C VAL A 288 -10.28 6.37 11.25
N TYR A 289 -9.14 6.37 11.93
CA TYR A 289 -9.02 5.82 13.28
C TYR A 289 -7.93 6.55 14.06
N ARG A 290 -8.18 6.76 15.37
CA ARG A 290 -7.21 7.35 16.30
C ARG A 290 -7.17 6.53 17.59
N LEU A 291 -5.97 6.19 18.00
CA LEU A 291 -5.61 5.67 19.30
C LEU A 291 -4.33 6.40 19.71
N ASP A 292 -4.47 7.57 20.29
CA ASP A 292 -3.33 8.40 20.71
C ASP A 292 -2.72 7.92 22.02
N ALA A 293 -1.69 8.61 22.51
CA ALA A 293 -0.97 8.24 23.74
C ALA A 293 -1.88 8.28 24.98
N VAL A 294 -2.83 9.21 25.04
CA VAL A 294 -3.79 9.35 26.15
C VAL A 294 -4.75 8.19 26.14
N ASP A 295 -5.39 7.93 24.98
CA ASP A 295 -6.31 6.81 24.80
C ASP A 295 -5.65 5.46 25.13
N ALA A 296 -4.39 5.27 24.65
CA ALA A 296 -3.63 4.05 24.89
C ALA A 296 -3.26 3.86 26.35
N TYR A 297 -2.98 4.96 27.06
CA TYR A 297 -2.70 4.94 28.48
C TYR A 297 -3.95 4.63 29.31
N GLU A 298 -5.07 5.29 29.03
CA GLU A 298 -6.36 5.07 29.73
C GLU A 298 -6.83 3.62 29.56
N GLN A 299 -6.62 3.04 28.39
CA GLN A 299 -6.94 1.64 28.08
C GLN A 299 -5.88 0.66 28.61
N LYS A 300 -4.82 1.12 29.26
CA LYS A 300 -3.72 0.30 29.82
C LYS A 300 -2.99 -0.54 28.76
N LEU A 301 -2.90 -0.05 27.53
CA LEU A 301 -2.24 -0.73 26.42
C LEU A 301 -0.75 -0.48 26.36
N VAL A 302 -0.28 0.60 26.97
CA VAL A 302 1.12 1.00 27.04
C VAL A 302 1.55 1.15 28.48
N LYS A 303 2.86 0.99 28.75
CA LYS A 303 3.42 1.15 30.10
C LYS A 303 3.35 2.63 30.51
N GLN A 304 3.08 2.87 31.78
CA GLN A 304 3.19 4.19 32.39
C GLN A 304 4.65 4.65 32.30
N ILE A 305 4.87 5.85 31.80
CA ILE A 305 6.15 6.53 31.93
C ILE A 305 6.08 7.30 33.26
N GLU A 306 6.75 6.81 34.29
CA GLU A 306 7.02 7.58 35.49
C GLU A 306 8.18 8.52 35.18
N VAL A 307 7.94 9.82 35.29
CA VAL A 307 8.95 10.88 35.17
C VAL A 307 9.49 11.21 36.56
#